data_2a8de2ada25740d9f15014a712a6d2c3
#
_entry.id   2a8de2ada25740d9f15014a712a6d2c3
#
_cell.length_a   1.000
_cell.length_b   1.000
_cell.length_c   1.000
_cell.angle_alpha   90.00
_cell.angle_beta   90.00
_cell.angle_gamma   90.00
#
_symmetry.space_group_name_H-M   'P 1'
#
loop_
_entity.id
_entity.type
_entity.pdbx_description
1 polymer ?
#
loop_
_entity_poly.entity_id
_entity_poly.type
_entity_poly.pdbx_seq_one_letter_code
_entity_poly.pdbx_strand_id
1 'polypeptide(L)'
;SGLKVALVDPAAPRKPDESAMDLRVSALSRASERILTAARAWDAIVPHASPYCDMVVWDAASTPERPDALRFSAAETAEPNLGHIVENLRVQWALHESPLLRGVTEVRSALAGLEFDEGSARVTLEDGRRLACQLVIGADGSQSVARQLAGIGRSGWAYDQTAVVAHLHTGKPHRETAWQRFLPNGPLAFLPLQDGRVSLVWSTTPDEAASLQA
;
A
#
# COMPACT_ATOMS: atom_id res chain seq x y z
N SER A 1 -18.06 10.70 -16.45
CA SER A 1 -17.30 11.97 -16.56
C SER A 1 -17.19 12.48 -18.01
N GLY A 2 -17.54 11.71 -19.03
CA GLY A 2 -17.38 12.09 -20.44
C GLY A 2 -15.94 12.07 -20.97
N LEU A 3 -14.95 11.78 -20.12
CA LEU A 3 -13.57 11.60 -20.54
C LEU A 3 -13.35 10.18 -21.08
N LYS A 4 -12.58 10.08 -22.16
CA LYS A 4 -12.06 8.79 -22.65
C LYS A 4 -10.75 8.51 -21.91
N VAL A 5 -10.69 7.39 -21.20
CA VAL A 5 -9.55 7.00 -20.35
C VAL A 5 -8.99 5.68 -20.85
N ALA A 6 -7.67 5.58 -20.94
CA ALA A 6 -6.95 4.33 -21.14
C ALA A 6 -6.06 4.04 -19.91
N LEU A 7 -6.12 2.82 -19.41
CA LEU A 7 -5.25 2.29 -18.38
C LEU A 7 -4.20 1.38 -19.04
N VAL A 8 -2.95 1.80 -19.00
CA VAL A 8 -1.82 1.05 -19.56
C VAL A 8 -1.09 0.35 -18.43
N ASP A 9 -1.11 -0.97 -18.43
CA ASP A 9 -0.41 -1.82 -17.46
C ASP A 9 -0.03 -3.15 -18.12
N PRO A 10 1.25 -3.55 -18.15
CA PRO A 10 1.66 -4.83 -18.71
C PRO A 10 1.13 -6.03 -17.93
N ALA A 11 0.92 -5.87 -16.62
CA ALA A 11 0.42 -6.92 -15.75
C ALA A 11 -1.11 -6.99 -15.75
N ALA A 12 -1.65 -8.20 -15.77
CA ALA A 12 -3.05 -8.42 -15.43
C ALA A 12 -3.24 -8.29 -13.91
N PRO A 13 -4.37 -7.74 -13.44
CA PRO A 13 -4.68 -7.72 -12.02
C PRO A 13 -4.75 -9.16 -11.49
N ARG A 14 -4.13 -9.37 -10.34
CA ARG A 14 -4.12 -10.66 -9.68
C ARG A 14 -5.31 -10.76 -8.74
N LYS A 15 -6.12 -11.80 -8.90
CA LYS A 15 -7.20 -12.09 -7.95
C LYS A 15 -6.61 -12.57 -6.61
N PRO A 16 -7.10 -12.07 -5.46
CA PRO A 16 -6.72 -12.59 -4.15
C PRO A 16 -7.08 -14.07 -4.00
N ASP A 17 -6.25 -14.80 -3.27
CA ASP A 17 -6.55 -16.17 -2.85
C ASP A 17 -7.44 -16.11 -1.60
N GLU A 18 -8.60 -16.76 -1.64
CA GLU A 18 -9.51 -16.79 -0.51
C GLU A 18 -9.05 -17.77 0.60
N SER A 19 -8.13 -18.66 0.29
CA SER A 19 -7.59 -19.65 1.24
C SER A 19 -6.33 -19.21 1.97
N ALA A 20 -5.67 -18.14 1.51
CA ALA A 20 -4.40 -17.67 2.04
C ALA A 20 -4.34 -16.13 2.06
N MET A 21 -3.85 -15.58 3.17
CA MET A 21 -3.61 -14.16 3.30
C MET A 21 -2.30 -13.76 2.65
N ASP A 22 -2.32 -12.71 1.81
CA ASP A 22 -1.10 -12.16 1.19
C ASP A 22 -0.20 -11.54 2.26
N LEU A 23 1.10 -11.76 2.13
CA LEU A 23 2.10 -11.25 3.06
C LEU A 23 2.13 -9.72 3.11
N ARG A 24 1.85 -9.04 2.00
CA ARG A 24 1.90 -7.58 1.92
C ARG A 24 0.58 -6.97 2.36
N VAL A 25 0.60 -6.32 3.51
CA VAL A 25 -0.52 -5.54 4.04
C VAL A 25 -0.17 -4.06 4.14
N SER A 26 -1.17 -3.21 4.16
CA SER A 26 -1.05 -1.77 4.39
C SER A 26 -2.00 -1.32 5.49
N ALA A 27 -1.54 -0.37 6.30
CA ALA A 27 -2.40 0.37 7.21
C ALA A 27 -3.10 1.50 6.43
N LEU A 28 -4.39 1.38 6.25
CA LEU A 28 -5.23 2.37 5.60
C LEU A 28 -5.84 3.29 6.65
N SER A 29 -5.62 4.59 6.51
CA SER A 29 -6.23 5.58 7.38
C SER A 29 -7.72 5.78 7.06
N ARG A 30 -8.46 6.46 7.94
CA ARG A 30 -9.84 6.90 7.69
C ARG A 30 -9.98 7.73 6.42
N ALA A 31 -8.95 8.55 6.08
CA ALA A 31 -8.92 9.31 4.84
C ALA A 31 -8.80 8.39 3.61
N SER A 32 -7.97 7.36 3.69
CA SER A 32 -7.84 6.35 2.61
C SER A 32 -9.14 5.59 2.41
N GLU A 33 -9.84 5.21 3.49
CA GLU A 33 -11.16 4.57 3.43
C GLU A 33 -12.18 5.44 2.67
N ARG A 34 -12.23 6.75 2.98
CA ARG A 34 -13.12 7.69 2.28
C ARG A 34 -12.81 7.79 0.78
N ILE A 35 -11.54 7.77 0.41
CA ILE A 35 -11.11 7.76 -1.00
C ILE A 35 -11.55 6.46 -1.69
N LEU A 36 -11.34 5.31 -1.04
CA LEU A 36 -11.73 4.00 -1.57
C LEU A 36 -13.26 3.85 -1.66
N THR A 37 -14.00 4.46 -0.73
CA THR A 37 -15.46 4.55 -0.77
C THR A 37 -15.92 5.38 -1.97
N ALA A 38 -15.31 6.55 -2.19
CA ALA A 38 -15.58 7.37 -3.37
C ALA A 38 -15.20 6.65 -4.67
N ALA A 39 -14.17 5.82 -4.66
CA ALA A 39 -13.79 4.94 -5.76
C ALA A 39 -14.71 3.70 -5.90
N ARG A 40 -15.73 3.53 -5.06
CA ARG A 40 -16.65 2.38 -5.01
C ARG A 40 -15.96 1.03 -4.89
N ALA A 41 -14.83 0.99 -4.17
CA ALA A 41 -14.05 -0.21 -3.92
C ALA A 41 -14.16 -0.68 -2.46
N TRP A 42 -14.54 0.22 -1.52
CA TRP A 42 -14.48 -0.06 -0.09
C TRP A 42 -15.38 -1.21 0.36
N ASP A 43 -16.59 -1.33 -0.17
CA ASP A 43 -17.55 -2.39 0.17
C ASP A 43 -17.00 -3.80 -0.14
N ALA A 44 -16.13 -3.92 -1.14
CA ALA A 44 -15.44 -5.17 -1.47
C ALA A 44 -14.18 -5.39 -0.61
N ILE A 45 -13.62 -4.34 -0.01
CA ILE A 45 -12.42 -4.40 0.83
C ILE A 45 -12.76 -4.70 2.29
N VAL A 46 -13.75 -4.03 2.85
CA VAL A 46 -14.04 -4.04 4.28
C VAL A 46 -14.29 -5.44 4.88
N PRO A 47 -14.86 -6.44 4.17
CA PRO A 47 -15.01 -7.78 4.72
C PRO A 47 -13.68 -8.50 5.00
N HIS A 48 -12.58 -8.03 4.41
CA HIS A 48 -11.23 -8.58 4.52
C HIS A 48 -10.28 -7.64 5.29
N ALA A 49 -10.80 -6.55 5.84
CA ALA A 49 -10.03 -5.54 6.55
C ALA A 49 -10.04 -5.81 8.06
N SER A 50 -8.89 -5.69 8.72
CA SER A 50 -8.79 -5.74 10.18
C SER A 50 -8.76 -4.31 10.73
N PRO A 51 -9.76 -3.87 11.48
CA PRO A 51 -9.72 -2.57 12.13
C PRO A 51 -8.63 -2.54 13.19
N TYR A 52 -8.00 -1.38 13.40
CA TYR A 52 -7.23 -1.11 14.60
C TYR A 52 -7.77 0.14 15.29
N CYS A 53 -8.08 -0.02 16.56
CA CYS A 53 -8.71 1.01 17.39
C CYS A 53 -7.67 1.77 18.21
N ASP A 54 -6.55 1.12 18.50
CA ASP A 54 -5.46 1.68 19.27
C ASP A 54 -4.12 1.53 18.54
N MET A 55 -3.21 2.48 18.82
CA MET A 55 -1.82 2.41 18.41
C MET A 55 -0.93 2.78 19.59
N VAL A 56 0.06 1.95 19.88
CA VAL A 56 1.03 2.18 20.96
C VAL A 56 2.43 2.19 20.37
N VAL A 57 3.17 3.26 20.64
CA VAL A 57 4.52 3.47 20.13
C VAL A 57 5.46 3.78 21.27
N TRP A 58 6.62 3.09 21.34
CA TRP A 58 7.61 3.32 22.40
C TRP A 58 9.05 3.11 21.90
N ASP A 59 10.00 3.62 22.63
CA ASP A 59 11.42 3.48 22.38
C ASP A 59 11.99 2.16 22.94
N ALA A 60 13.13 1.71 22.43
CA ALA A 60 13.83 0.50 22.87
C ALA A 60 14.16 0.51 24.38
N ALA A 61 14.45 1.69 24.95
CA ALA A 61 14.77 1.88 26.35
C ALA A 61 13.53 1.93 27.27
N SER A 62 12.32 1.83 26.70
CA SER A 62 11.04 1.92 27.40
C SER A 62 10.22 0.65 27.24
N THR A 63 9.02 0.64 27.83
CA THR A 63 8.01 -0.42 27.69
C THR A 63 6.65 0.20 27.34
N PRO A 64 5.74 -0.58 26.73
CA PRO A 64 4.45 -0.04 26.34
C PRO A 64 3.57 0.40 27.51
N GLU A 65 3.84 -0.02 28.74
CA GLU A 65 3.08 0.36 29.92
C GLU A 65 3.52 1.70 30.54
N ARG A 66 4.71 2.18 30.18
CA ARG A 66 5.27 3.41 30.76
C ARG A 66 4.57 4.67 30.23
N PRO A 67 4.58 5.77 31.02
CA PRO A 67 3.96 7.05 30.63
C PRO A 67 4.61 7.73 29.42
N ASP A 68 5.85 7.37 29.09
CA ASP A 68 6.60 7.88 27.94
C ASP A 68 6.24 7.17 26.61
N ALA A 69 5.43 6.10 26.65
CA ALA A 69 4.86 5.50 25.47
C ALA A 69 3.76 6.39 24.88
N LEU A 70 3.83 6.65 23.58
CA LEU A 70 2.77 7.36 22.85
C LEU A 70 1.59 6.42 22.63
N ARG A 71 0.39 6.89 22.92
CA ARG A 71 -0.85 6.16 22.72
C ARG A 71 -1.79 7.00 21.89
N PHE A 72 -2.43 6.35 20.93
CA PHE A 72 -3.47 6.91 20.11
C PHE A 72 -4.67 5.97 20.22
N SER A 73 -5.83 6.51 20.54
CA SER A 73 -7.08 5.74 20.61
C SER A 73 -8.17 6.39 19.76
N ALA A 74 -8.89 5.59 19.02
CA ALA A 74 -10.04 6.03 18.25
C ALA A 74 -11.12 6.67 19.14
N ALA A 75 -11.22 6.20 20.38
CA ALA A 75 -12.16 6.75 21.37
C ALA A 75 -11.89 8.23 21.70
N GLU A 76 -10.63 8.69 21.64
CA GLU A 76 -10.28 10.09 21.90
C GLU A 76 -10.77 11.04 20.80
N THR A 77 -11.00 10.52 19.60
CA THR A 77 -11.46 11.28 18.43
C THR A 77 -12.90 10.98 18.06
N ALA A 78 -13.60 10.17 18.87
CA ALA A 78 -14.96 9.67 18.60
C ALA A 78 -15.10 8.98 17.21
N GLU A 79 -14.02 8.38 16.73
CA GLU A 79 -14.02 7.58 15.50
C GLU A 79 -14.20 6.08 15.86
N PRO A 80 -14.79 5.25 14.99
CA PRO A 80 -14.96 3.81 15.26
C PRO A 80 -13.65 3.04 15.30
N ASN A 81 -12.62 3.53 14.59
CA ASN A 81 -11.26 2.99 14.55
C ASN A 81 -10.29 4.07 14.05
N LEU A 82 -8.99 3.85 14.19
CA LEU A 82 -7.94 4.69 13.62
C LEU A 82 -7.70 4.39 12.13
N GLY A 83 -8.06 3.18 11.70
CA GLY A 83 -7.92 2.71 10.34
C GLY A 83 -8.03 1.19 10.25
N HIS A 84 -7.59 0.65 9.13
CA HIS A 84 -7.69 -0.79 8.83
C HIS A 84 -6.38 -1.33 8.28
N ILE A 85 -6.01 -2.54 8.70
CA ILE A 85 -4.94 -3.31 8.07
C ILE A 85 -5.57 -4.16 6.96
N VAL A 86 -5.08 -4.02 5.74
CA VAL A 86 -5.66 -4.66 4.55
C VAL A 86 -4.56 -5.20 3.66
N GLU A 87 -4.79 -6.36 3.06
CA GLU A 87 -3.92 -6.92 2.02
C GLU A 87 -3.87 -5.99 0.80
N ASN A 88 -2.68 -5.67 0.33
CA ASN A 88 -2.52 -4.79 -0.85
C ASN A 88 -3.21 -5.35 -2.08
N LEU A 89 -3.18 -6.66 -2.24
CA LEU A 89 -3.82 -7.35 -3.36
C LEU A 89 -5.35 -7.22 -3.34
N ARG A 90 -5.98 -7.21 -2.15
CA ARG A 90 -7.42 -6.96 -1.99
C ARG A 90 -7.80 -5.56 -2.45
N VAL A 91 -6.99 -4.56 -2.08
CA VAL A 91 -7.21 -3.17 -2.51
C VAL A 91 -7.09 -3.04 -4.02
N GLN A 92 -6.04 -3.61 -4.61
CA GLN A 92 -5.82 -3.58 -6.06
C GLN A 92 -6.95 -4.25 -6.83
N TRP A 93 -7.38 -5.44 -6.38
CA TRP A 93 -8.46 -6.18 -7.01
C TRP A 93 -9.81 -5.44 -6.90
N ALA A 94 -10.15 -4.93 -5.73
CA ALA A 94 -11.39 -4.18 -5.52
C ALA A 94 -11.45 -2.89 -6.38
N LEU A 95 -10.32 -2.21 -6.55
CA LEU A 95 -10.22 -1.06 -7.45
C LEU A 95 -10.39 -1.48 -8.91
N HIS A 96 -9.81 -2.60 -9.32
CA HIS A 96 -9.97 -3.13 -10.68
C HIS A 96 -11.41 -3.54 -10.98
N GLU A 97 -12.12 -4.14 -10.02
CA GLU A 97 -13.53 -4.52 -10.14
C GLU A 97 -14.49 -3.33 -9.95
N SER A 98 -13.98 -2.15 -9.64
CA SER A 98 -14.83 -0.98 -9.41
C SER A 98 -15.70 -0.66 -10.63
N PRO A 99 -17.01 -0.40 -10.44
CA PRO A 99 -17.88 0.00 -11.51
C PRO A 99 -17.48 1.32 -12.18
N LEU A 100 -16.61 2.11 -11.55
CA LEU A 100 -16.08 3.34 -12.14
C LEU A 100 -15.08 3.08 -13.26
N LEU A 101 -14.51 1.87 -13.35
CA LEU A 101 -13.65 1.46 -14.47
C LEU A 101 -14.44 1.00 -15.71
N ARG A 102 -15.76 0.89 -15.62
CA ARG A 102 -16.58 0.57 -16.81
C ARG A 102 -16.41 1.65 -17.87
N GLY A 103 -15.97 1.23 -19.05
CA GLY A 103 -15.69 2.13 -20.17
C GLY A 103 -14.27 2.70 -20.21
N VAL A 104 -13.40 2.34 -19.26
CA VAL A 104 -11.96 2.54 -19.38
C VAL A 104 -11.39 1.50 -20.35
N THR A 105 -10.55 1.95 -21.29
CA THR A 105 -9.86 1.04 -22.20
C THR A 105 -8.63 0.48 -21.51
N GLU A 106 -8.63 -0.82 -21.22
CA GLU A 106 -7.44 -1.48 -20.69
C GLU A 106 -6.48 -1.86 -21.81
N VAL A 107 -5.22 -1.53 -21.63
CA VAL A 107 -4.14 -1.78 -22.58
C VAL A 107 -3.03 -2.57 -21.90
N ARG A 108 -2.93 -3.86 -22.23
CA ARG A 108 -1.93 -4.78 -21.67
C ARG A 108 -0.65 -4.67 -22.50
N SER A 109 0.17 -3.71 -22.14
CA SER A 109 1.50 -3.48 -22.70
C SER A 109 2.29 -2.53 -21.80
N ALA A 110 3.62 -2.57 -21.87
CA ALA A 110 4.45 -1.61 -21.16
C ALA A 110 4.64 -0.32 -21.96
N LEU A 111 4.92 0.75 -21.25
CA LEU A 111 5.28 2.05 -21.82
C LEU A 111 6.71 2.00 -22.37
N ALA A 112 6.88 2.34 -23.65
CA ALA A 112 8.19 2.36 -24.33
C ALA A 112 8.65 3.77 -24.71
N GLY A 113 7.72 4.71 -24.93
CA GLY A 113 8.07 6.08 -25.32
C GLY A 113 6.99 7.07 -24.95
N LEU A 114 7.40 8.32 -24.72
CA LEU A 114 6.55 9.43 -24.38
C LEU A 114 7.06 10.70 -25.05
N GLU A 115 6.25 11.29 -25.89
CA GLU A 115 6.52 12.53 -26.60
C GLU A 115 5.43 13.54 -26.26
N PHE A 116 5.82 14.81 -26.10
CA PHE A 116 4.90 15.89 -25.82
C PHE A 116 4.91 16.88 -26.98
N ASP A 117 3.73 17.22 -27.44
CA ASP A 117 3.47 18.31 -28.38
C ASP A 117 2.68 19.42 -27.67
N GLU A 118 2.47 20.54 -28.35
CA GLU A 118 1.64 21.64 -27.80
C GLU A 118 0.19 21.16 -27.57
N GLY A 119 -0.18 20.96 -26.29
CA GLY A 119 -1.52 20.53 -25.88
C GLY A 119 -1.84 19.04 -26.04
N SER A 120 -0.86 18.19 -26.38
CA SER A 120 -1.06 16.73 -26.51
C SER A 120 0.17 15.93 -26.11
N ALA A 121 -0.04 14.64 -25.86
CA ALA A 121 1.04 13.68 -25.65
C ALA A 121 0.83 12.45 -26.55
N ARG A 122 1.93 11.87 -26.99
CA ARG A 122 1.97 10.63 -27.76
C ARG A 122 2.67 9.57 -26.91
N VAL A 123 1.95 8.51 -26.57
CA VAL A 123 2.43 7.36 -25.82
C VAL A 123 2.74 6.24 -26.83
N THR A 124 3.96 5.72 -26.80
CA THR A 124 4.37 4.53 -27.57
C THR A 124 4.48 3.35 -26.61
N LEU A 125 3.92 2.21 -26.99
CA LEU A 125 3.93 0.98 -26.22
C LEU A 125 4.95 -0.01 -26.77
N GLU A 126 5.41 -0.96 -25.94
CA GLU A 126 6.37 -1.99 -26.36
C GLU A 126 5.86 -2.88 -27.49
N ASP A 127 4.55 -3.09 -27.60
CA ASP A 127 3.93 -3.84 -28.69
C ASP A 127 3.76 -3.04 -30.01
N GLY A 128 4.28 -1.82 -30.04
CA GLY A 128 4.26 -0.93 -31.19
C GLY A 128 2.99 -0.08 -31.34
N ARG A 129 1.98 -0.28 -30.50
CA ARG A 129 0.78 0.59 -30.49
C ARG A 129 1.15 2.01 -30.06
N ARG A 130 0.43 2.98 -30.61
CA ARG A 130 0.56 4.40 -30.24
C ARG A 130 -0.78 4.96 -29.79
N LEU A 131 -0.77 5.71 -28.70
CA LEU A 131 -1.95 6.38 -28.15
C LEU A 131 -1.67 7.90 -28.16
N ALA A 132 -2.65 8.67 -28.66
CA ALA A 132 -2.64 10.12 -28.54
C ALA A 132 -3.60 10.53 -27.42
N CYS A 133 -3.15 11.42 -26.54
CA CYS A 133 -3.94 11.88 -25.41
C CYS A 133 -3.60 13.33 -25.05
N GLN A 134 -4.47 13.97 -24.29
CA GLN A 134 -4.27 15.33 -23.79
C GLN A 134 -3.53 15.36 -22.45
N LEU A 135 -3.57 14.25 -21.68
CA LEU A 135 -2.94 14.14 -20.38
C LEU A 135 -2.42 12.71 -20.18
N VAL A 136 -1.22 12.60 -19.64
CA VAL A 136 -0.65 11.34 -19.14
C VAL A 136 -0.49 11.44 -17.63
N ILE A 137 -0.99 10.43 -16.91
CA ILE A 137 -0.82 10.30 -15.47
C ILE A 137 0.12 9.13 -15.21
N GLY A 138 1.34 9.41 -14.75
CA GLY A 138 2.29 8.39 -14.33
C GLY A 138 1.91 7.86 -12.94
N ALA A 139 1.35 6.65 -12.89
CA ALA A 139 0.97 5.93 -11.67
C ALA A 139 1.72 4.60 -11.51
N ASP A 140 2.89 4.48 -12.13
CA ASP A 140 3.70 3.29 -12.33
C ASP A 140 4.77 3.07 -11.24
N GLY A 141 4.58 3.71 -10.06
CA GLY A 141 5.30 3.41 -8.83
C GLY A 141 6.69 4.04 -8.72
N SER A 142 7.51 3.50 -7.80
CA SER A 142 8.80 4.08 -7.43
C SER A 142 9.83 4.03 -8.56
N GLN A 143 9.74 3.06 -9.47
CA GLN A 143 10.61 2.91 -10.64
C GLN A 143 9.98 3.46 -11.92
N SER A 144 9.09 4.44 -11.79
CA SER A 144 8.27 5.00 -12.86
C SER A 144 9.04 5.23 -14.16
N VAL A 145 8.65 4.51 -15.20
CA VAL A 145 9.12 4.68 -16.57
C VAL A 145 8.55 5.97 -17.18
N ALA A 146 7.28 6.28 -16.87
CA ALA A 146 6.64 7.52 -17.31
C ALA A 146 7.41 8.75 -16.84
N ARG A 147 7.84 8.77 -15.57
CA ARG A 147 8.68 9.84 -15.03
C ARG A 147 10.00 9.96 -15.76
N GLN A 148 10.69 8.84 -16.03
CA GLN A 148 11.98 8.82 -16.71
C GLN A 148 11.87 9.35 -18.15
N LEU A 149 10.87 8.88 -18.89
CA LEU A 149 10.60 9.30 -20.27
C LEU A 149 10.18 10.77 -20.35
N ALA A 150 9.51 11.29 -19.33
CA ALA A 150 9.16 12.71 -19.21
C ALA A 150 10.35 13.61 -18.79
N GLY A 151 11.54 13.05 -18.57
CA GLY A 151 12.71 13.81 -18.13
C GLY A 151 12.61 14.36 -16.70
N ILE A 152 11.68 13.86 -15.89
CA ILE A 152 11.48 14.31 -14.51
C ILE A 152 12.49 13.59 -13.61
N GLY A 153 13.43 14.37 -13.07
CA GLY A 153 14.44 13.88 -12.14
C GLY A 153 13.84 13.40 -10.82
N ARG A 154 14.67 12.70 -10.04
CA ARG A 154 14.35 12.36 -8.66
C ARG A 154 15.58 12.58 -7.79
N SER A 155 15.39 13.04 -6.57
CA SER A 155 16.40 13.04 -5.52
C SER A 155 16.02 12.04 -4.44
N GLY A 156 16.99 11.47 -3.76
CA GLY A 156 16.77 10.50 -2.67
C GLY A 156 18.07 9.91 -2.18
N TRP A 157 17.98 9.23 -1.04
CA TRP A 157 19.08 8.49 -0.42
C TRP A 157 18.57 7.13 0.07
N ALA A 158 19.46 6.17 0.22
CA ALA A 158 19.18 4.90 0.87
C ALA A 158 19.23 5.08 2.40
N TYR A 159 18.39 4.31 3.11
CA TYR A 159 18.42 4.26 4.57
C TYR A 159 19.33 3.13 5.09
N ASP A 160 19.92 2.32 4.21
CA ASP A 160 20.69 1.12 4.52
C ASP A 160 19.93 0.16 5.46
N GLN A 161 18.64 0.03 5.18
CA GLN A 161 17.73 -0.84 5.90
C GLN A 161 17.00 -1.78 4.96
N THR A 162 16.70 -2.96 5.49
CA THR A 162 15.87 -4.00 4.83
C THR A 162 14.65 -4.27 5.71
N ALA A 163 13.46 -4.29 5.11
CA ALA A 163 12.25 -4.65 5.82
C ALA A 163 12.03 -6.17 5.77
N VAL A 164 11.94 -6.80 6.94
CA VAL A 164 11.51 -8.19 7.12
C VAL A 164 10.03 -8.18 7.45
N VAL A 165 9.24 -8.99 6.74
CA VAL A 165 7.79 -9.11 6.92
C VAL A 165 7.42 -10.57 7.14
N ALA A 166 6.60 -10.82 8.16
CA ALA A 166 6.08 -12.16 8.45
C ALA A 166 4.71 -12.07 9.12
N HIS A 167 3.88 -13.09 8.95
CA HIS A 167 2.64 -13.25 9.73
C HIS A 167 2.87 -14.21 10.89
N LEU A 168 2.57 -13.77 12.11
CA LEU A 168 2.89 -14.50 13.34
C LEU A 168 1.65 -14.75 14.19
N HIS A 169 1.59 -15.93 14.79
CA HIS A 169 0.71 -16.17 15.93
C HIS A 169 1.39 -15.66 17.21
N THR A 170 0.64 -14.93 18.02
CA THR A 170 1.13 -14.37 19.29
C THR A 170 0.49 -15.08 20.48
N GLY A 171 1.21 -15.16 21.60
CA GLY A 171 0.71 -15.77 22.83
C GLY A 171 -0.41 -14.95 23.51
N LYS A 172 -0.63 -13.71 23.09
CA LYS A 172 -1.70 -12.83 23.54
C LYS A 172 -2.44 -12.28 22.32
N PRO A 173 -3.77 -12.07 22.40
CA PRO A 173 -4.51 -11.45 21.31
C PRO A 173 -4.07 -10.01 21.10
N HIS A 174 -4.06 -9.55 19.85
CA HIS A 174 -3.66 -8.17 19.47
C HIS A 174 -4.66 -7.10 19.93
N ARG A 175 -5.94 -7.46 20.20
CA ARG A 175 -7.00 -6.55 20.67
C ARG A 175 -7.15 -5.30 19.81
N GLU A 176 -7.12 -5.47 18.49
CA GLU A 176 -7.24 -4.37 17.52
C GLU A 176 -6.23 -3.23 17.77
N THR A 177 -5.06 -3.57 18.32
CA THR A 177 -4.00 -2.61 18.63
C THR A 177 -2.82 -2.81 17.68
N ALA A 178 -2.39 -1.72 17.04
CA ALA A 178 -1.12 -1.66 16.32
C ALA A 178 0.00 -1.29 17.32
N TRP A 179 1.04 -2.11 17.35
CA TRP A 179 2.18 -1.94 18.26
C TRP A 179 3.42 -1.56 17.45
N GLN A 180 4.16 -0.55 17.88
CA GLN A 180 5.42 -0.17 17.24
C GLN A 180 6.50 0.15 18.28
N ARG A 181 7.64 -0.49 18.14
CA ARG A 181 8.82 -0.23 18.96
C ARG A 181 9.94 0.30 18.09
N PHE A 182 10.52 1.43 18.48
CA PHE A 182 11.74 1.95 17.84
C PHE A 182 12.97 1.25 18.46
N LEU A 183 13.58 0.36 17.69
CA LEU A 183 14.83 -0.30 18.04
C LEU A 183 16.01 0.51 17.50
N PRO A 184 17.26 0.31 18.02
CA PRO A 184 18.44 1.04 17.55
C PRO A 184 18.67 0.92 16.02
N ASN A 185 18.35 -0.24 15.45
CA ASN A 185 18.56 -0.53 14.02
C ASN A 185 17.33 -0.27 13.15
N GLY A 186 16.23 0.22 13.73
CA GLY A 186 15.01 0.54 13.01
C GLY A 186 13.73 0.10 13.72
N PRO A 187 12.57 0.51 13.21
CA PRO A 187 11.29 0.20 13.84
C PRO A 187 10.85 -1.24 13.60
N LEU A 188 10.23 -1.83 14.64
CA LEU A 188 9.53 -3.09 14.62
C LEU A 188 8.06 -2.83 14.92
N ALA A 189 7.16 -3.28 14.05
CA ALA A 189 5.73 -3.13 14.21
C ALA A 189 5.00 -4.47 14.19
N PHE A 190 3.93 -4.58 14.98
CA PHE A 190 2.91 -5.62 14.92
C PHE A 190 1.58 -5.00 14.51
N LEU A 191 1.09 -5.39 13.36
CA LEU A 191 -0.18 -4.92 12.81
C LEU A 191 -1.25 -6.01 12.98
N PRO A 192 -2.43 -5.71 13.54
CA PRO A 192 -3.47 -6.71 13.77
C PRO A 192 -4.04 -7.23 12.44
N LEU A 193 -4.18 -8.55 12.33
CA LEU A 193 -4.81 -9.21 11.18
C LEU A 193 -6.16 -9.79 11.57
N GLN A 194 -7.05 -9.93 10.59
CA GLN A 194 -8.43 -10.37 10.81
C GLN A 194 -8.53 -11.79 11.37
N ASP A 195 -7.56 -12.65 11.07
CA ASP A 195 -7.51 -14.04 11.53
C ASP A 195 -6.88 -14.23 12.94
N GLY A 196 -6.62 -13.13 13.64
CA GLY A 196 -6.06 -13.12 15.00
C GLY A 196 -4.52 -13.16 15.03
N ARG A 197 -3.86 -13.34 13.88
CA ARG A 197 -2.41 -13.15 13.75
C ARG A 197 -2.03 -11.68 13.78
N VAL A 198 -0.74 -11.43 13.77
CA VAL A 198 -0.17 -10.09 13.50
C VAL A 198 0.73 -10.14 12.29
N SER A 199 0.76 -9.07 11.51
CA SER A 199 1.82 -8.84 10.54
C SER A 199 2.97 -8.16 11.26
N LEU A 200 4.11 -8.86 11.37
CA LEU A 200 5.39 -8.28 11.75
C LEU A 200 5.93 -7.49 10.57
N VAL A 201 6.31 -6.24 10.81
CA VAL A 201 7.11 -5.42 9.90
C VAL A 201 8.30 -4.91 10.68
N TRP A 202 9.50 -5.38 10.34
CA TRP A 202 10.73 -5.00 11.02
C TRP A 202 11.73 -4.43 10.03
N SER A 203 11.95 -3.12 10.10
CA SER A 203 13.05 -2.48 9.38
C SER A 203 14.32 -2.62 10.19
N THR A 204 15.35 -3.22 9.61
CA THR A 204 16.63 -3.45 10.29
C THR A 204 17.80 -3.38 9.31
N THR A 205 19.02 -3.59 9.77
CA THR A 205 20.20 -3.62 8.89
C THR A 205 20.14 -4.79 7.92
N PRO A 206 20.77 -4.68 6.72
CA PRO A 206 20.80 -5.78 5.76
C PRO A 206 21.35 -7.09 6.32
N ASP A 207 22.39 -7.01 7.14
CA ASP A 207 23.02 -8.20 7.75
C ASP A 207 22.10 -8.89 8.77
N GLU A 208 21.41 -8.11 9.60
CA GLU A 208 20.43 -8.65 10.55
C GLU A 208 19.23 -9.24 9.81
N ALA A 209 18.73 -8.56 8.76
CA ALA A 209 17.66 -9.07 7.93
C ALA A 209 18.03 -10.42 7.26
N ALA A 210 19.26 -10.55 6.75
CA ALA A 210 19.75 -11.81 6.17
C ALA A 210 19.81 -12.93 7.23
N SER A 211 20.24 -12.61 8.44
CA SER A 211 20.30 -13.57 9.56
C SER A 211 18.93 -14.05 10.03
N LEU A 212 17.89 -13.21 9.89
CA LEU A 212 16.50 -13.54 10.24
C LEU A 212 15.82 -14.42 9.19
N GLN A 213 16.37 -14.49 7.98
CA GLN A 213 15.82 -15.27 6.87
C GLN A 213 16.52 -16.62 6.69
N ALA A 214 17.62 -16.87 7.40
CA ALA A 214 18.39 -18.10 7.36
C ALA A 214 17.79 -19.18 8.27
#